data_d5f22bb30e38d263f2fad2584abf3407
#
_entry.id   d5f22bb30e38d263f2fad2584abf3407
#
_cell.length_a   1.000
_cell.length_b   1.000
_cell.length_c   1.000
_cell.angle_alpha   90.00
_cell.angle_beta   90.00
_cell.angle_gamma   90.00
#
_symmetry.space_group_name_H-M   'P 1'
#
loop_
_entity.id
_entity.type
_entity.pdbx_description
1 polymer ?
#
loop_
_entity_poly.entity_id
_entity_poly.type
_entity_poly.pdbx_seq_one_letter_code
_entity_poly.pdbx_strand_id
1 'polypeptide(L)'
;MKKVVAMMLSLVLALGLMAGCGQKDAGTAGGTKTIESLKIAFSPYADADQITTATEPLEALLKAKLLEKGYDVQNIDMTVGTSYTAVGEALSAGSADIGFISGGNYVLFSDDCDVLLTALRYGINKDSDNPADWNDGTIEENTQDMTTYYRSIILAGPSAKGQELLKKVNAGEELTWDDLNSATWAVLAPT
;
A
#
# COMPACT_ATOMS: atom_id res chain seq x y z
N MET A 1 -60.90 19.33 -14.30
CA MET A 1 -60.28 18.41 -13.34
C MET A 1 -58.88 17.96 -13.76
N LYS A 2 -58.64 17.48 -14.98
CA LYS A 2 -57.30 17.00 -15.43
C LYS A 2 -56.19 18.07 -15.41
N LYS A 3 -56.50 19.35 -15.70
CA LYS A 3 -55.54 20.47 -15.70
C LYS A 3 -55.12 20.92 -14.28
N VAL A 4 -56.02 20.80 -13.31
CA VAL A 4 -55.78 21.17 -11.91
C VAL A 4 -54.90 20.10 -11.22
N VAL A 5 -55.11 18.81 -11.54
CA VAL A 5 -54.28 17.70 -11.04
C VAL A 5 -52.86 17.77 -11.58
N ALA A 6 -52.68 18.12 -12.87
CA ALA A 6 -51.37 18.30 -13.46
C ALA A 6 -50.61 19.50 -12.84
N MET A 7 -51.31 20.57 -12.49
CA MET A 7 -50.72 21.75 -11.87
C MET A 7 -50.31 21.50 -10.39
N MET A 8 -51.11 20.70 -9.68
CA MET A 8 -50.78 20.26 -8.32
C MET A 8 -49.59 19.30 -8.30
N LEU A 9 -49.48 18.39 -9.28
CA LEU A 9 -48.38 17.43 -9.37
C LEU A 9 -47.03 18.13 -9.70
N SER A 10 -47.04 19.17 -10.55
CA SER A 10 -45.87 19.97 -10.86
C SER A 10 -45.40 20.84 -9.68
N LEU A 11 -46.31 21.29 -8.84
CA LEU A 11 -45.97 22.08 -7.64
C LEU A 11 -45.32 21.22 -6.57
N VAL A 12 -45.75 19.96 -6.41
CA VAL A 12 -45.15 19.01 -5.46
C VAL A 12 -43.76 18.58 -5.92
N LEU A 13 -43.51 18.41 -7.22
CA LEU A 13 -42.18 18.13 -7.76
C LEU A 13 -41.20 19.33 -7.57
N ALA A 14 -41.68 20.55 -7.71
CA ALA A 14 -40.89 21.77 -7.56
C ALA A 14 -40.46 22.02 -6.08
N LEU A 15 -41.33 21.66 -5.14
CA LEU A 15 -40.98 21.74 -3.69
C LEU A 15 -40.04 20.65 -3.23
N GLY A 16 -40.01 19.47 -3.89
CA GLY A 16 -39.07 18.38 -3.58
C GLY A 16 -37.63 18.67 -3.98
N LEU A 17 -37.37 19.55 -4.94
CA LEU A 17 -36.05 19.91 -5.42
C LEU A 17 -35.36 21.00 -4.60
N MET A 18 -36.05 21.69 -3.70
CA MET A 18 -35.44 22.71 -2.83
C MET A 18 -34.94 22.17 -1.46
N ALA A 19 -35.27 20.92 -1.11
CA ALA A 19 -34.79 20.30 0.13
C ALA A 19 -33.44 19.63 -0.01
N GLY A 20 -32.82 19.65 -1.19
CA GLY A 20 -31.53 19.00 -1.50
C GLY A 20 -30.32 19.94 -1.66
N CYS A 21 -30.41 21.20 -1.26
CA CYS A 21 -29.28 22.13 -1.40
C CYS A 21 -28.59 22.38 -0.08
N GLY A 22 -27.43 21.69 0.09
CA GLY A 22 -26.24 22.35 0.58
C GLY A 22 -26.23 22.68 2.06
N GLN A 23 -25.97 21.71 2.88
CA GLN A 23 -25.19 22.01 4.06
C GLN A 23 -23.72 22.21 3.61
N LYS A 24 -23.41 23.44 3.19
CA LYS A 24 -22.02 23.90 3.28
C LYS A 24 -21.70 23.91 4.75
N ASP A 25 -20.82 23.04 5.17
CA ASP A 25 -20.15 23.16 6.47
C ASP A 25 -19.50 24.55 6.53
N ALA A 26 -20.21 25.49 7.10
CA ALA A 26 -19.62 26.73 7.55
C ALA A 26 -18.68 26.33 8.69
N GLY A 27 -17.38 26.49 8.45
CA GLY A 27 -16.33 26.18 9.41
C GLY A 27 -16.63 26.78 10.77
N THR A 28 -17.09 25.96 11.68
CA THR A 28 -17.17 26.29 13.09
C THR A 28 -15.82 25.98 13.69
N ALA A 29 -15.06 27.02 13.99
CA ALA A 29 -13.84 26.91 14.76
C ALA A 29 -14.17 26.19 16.09
N GLY A 30 -13.62 25.00 16.31
CA GLY A 30 -13.55 24.36 17.64
C GLY A 30 -14.44 23.13 17.87
N GLY A 31 -15.14 22.57 16.87
CA GLY A 31 -15.91 21.33 17.04
C GLY A 31 -15.11 20.10 16.59
N THR A 32 -15.16 19.03 17.39
CA THR A 32 -14.64 17.72 17.01
C THR A 32 -15.48 17.14 15.86
N LYS A 33 -14.83 16.71 14.78
CA LYS A 33 -15.50 16.06 13.63
C LYS A 33 -15.61 14.56 13.91
N THR A 34 -16.82 14.04 13.95
CA THR A 34 -17.05 12.60 14.12
C THR A 34 -16.86 11.87 12.79
N ILE A 35 -16.09 10.78 12.82
CA ILE A 35 -15.90 9.82 11.73
C ILE A 35 -16.45 8.49 12.22
N GLU A 36 -17.46 7.95 11.55
CA GLU A 36 -18.16 6.74 11.98
C GLU A 36 -17.28 5.50 11.88
N SER A 37 -16.53 5.36 10.79
CA SER A 37 -15.61 4.24 10.57
C SER A 37 -14.43 4.67 9.73
N LEU A 38 -13.25 4.13 10.06
CA LEU A 38 -12.01 4.21 9.27
C LEU A 38 -11.56 2.79 8.97
N LYS A 39 -11.47 2.43 7.71
CA LYS A 39 -11.12 1.10 7.23
C LYS A 39 -9.67 1.06 6.78
N ILE A 40 -8.88 0.20 7.40
CA ILE A 40 -7.45 0.07 7.12
C ILE A 40 -7.16 -1.36 6.64
N ALA A 41 -6.52 -1.48 5.49
CA ALA A 41 -6.15 -2.76 4.91
C ALA A 41 -4.62 -2.94 4.86
N PHE A 42 -4.15 -4.13 5.23
CA PHE A 42 -2.73 -4.50 5.20
C PHE A 42 -2.48 -5.55 4.13
N SER A 43 -1.43 -5.36 3.33
CA SER A 43 -0.94 -6.43 2.46
C SER A 43 -0.38 -7.58 3.30
N PRO A 44 -0.54 -8.85 2.84
CA PRO A 44 -0.11 -10.03 3.59
C PRO A 44 1.42 -10.25 3.45
N TYR A 45 2.23 -9.36 4.04
CA TYR A 45 3.69 -9.49 4.04
C TYR A 45 4.22 -10.52 5.07
N ALA A 46 3.34 -11.01 5.94
CA ALA A 46 3.55 -12.07 6.92
C ALA A 46 2.22 -12.80 7.13
N ASP A 47 2.21 -13.81 8.00
CA ASP A 47 0.97 -14.48 8.37
C ASP A 47 -0.06 -13.50 8.93
N ALA A 48 -1.33 -13.66 8.57
CA ALA A 48 -2.40 -12.74 8.95
C ALA A 48 -2.50 -12.56 10.48
N ASP A 49 -2.33 -13.63 11.24
CA ASP A 49 -2.35 -13.58 12.71
C ASP A 49 -1.19 -12.76 13.27
N GLN A 50 -0.02 -12.82 12.65
CA GLN A 50 1.14 -12.02 13.04
C GLN A 50 0.90 -10.54 12.77
N ILE A 51 0.36 -10.21 11.60
CA ILE A 51 0.02 -8.82 11.25
C ILE A 51 -1.06 -8.28 12.19
N THR A 52 -2.13 -9.04 12.41
CA THR A 52 -3.22 -8.66 13.31
C THR A 52 -2.71 -8.39 14.73
N THR A 53 -1.90 -9.30 15.27
CA THR A 53 -1.32 -9.14 16.62
C THR A 53 -0.40 -7.92 16.70
N ALA A 54 0.43 -7.70 15.69
CA ALA A 54 1.36 -6.57 15.65
C ALA A 54 0.64 -5.22 15.51
N THR A 55 -0.53 -5.20 14.88
CA THR A 55 -1.31 -3.98 14.62
C THR A 55 -2.39 -3.71 15.68
N GLU A 56 -2.69 -4.65 16.57
CA GLU A 56 -3.69 -4.49 17.63
C GLU A 56 -3.57 -3.16 18.42
N PRO A 57 -2.36 -2.69 18.84
CA PRO A 57 -2.22 -1.42 19.55
C PRO A 57 -2.51 -0.18 18.69
N LEU A 58 -2.50 -0.33 17.36
CA LEU A 58 -2.63 0.78 16.41
C LEU A 58 -4.01 1.45 16.49
N GLU A 59 -5.07 0.68 16.73
CA GLU A 59 -6.43 1.21 16.84
C GLU A 59 -6.53 2.27 17.94
N ALA A 60 -6.13 1.92 19.15
CA ALA A 60 -6.19 2.82 20.30
C ALA A 60 -5.29 4.06 20.09
N LEU A 61 -4.10 3.86 19.54
CA LEU A 61 -3.16 4.93 19.23
C LEU A 61 -3.73 5.91 18.20
N LEU A 62 -4.31 5.40 17.12
CA LEU A 62 -4.91 6.23 16.06
C LEU A 62 -6.12 7.01 16.59
N LYS A 63 -7.02 6.36 17.32
CA LYS A 63 -8.17 7.05 17.92
C LYS A 63 -7.72 8.20 18.83
N ALA A 64 -6.73 7.97 19.70
CA ALA A 64 -6.20 9.00 20.58
C ALA A 64 -5.56 10.15 19.78
N LYS A 65 -4.74 9.84 18.80
CA LYS A 65 -4.04 10.86 17.99
C LYS A 65 -4.98 11.65 17.07
N LEU A 66 -5.98 11.02 16.50
CA LEU A 66 -6.98 11.68 15.69
C LEU A 66 -7.88 12.60 16.53
N LEU A 67 -8.24 12.15 17.75
CA LEU A 67 -8.99 12.99 18.68
C LEU A 67 -8.22 14.25 19.09
N GLU A 68 -6.90 14.15 19.35
CA GLU A 68 -6.03 15.31 19.59
C GLU A 68 -6.05 16.32 18.42
N LYS A 69 -6.36 15.84 17.20
CA LYS A 69 -6.48 16.65 15.98
C LYS A 69 -7.91 17.12 15.68
N GLY A 70 -8.85 16.83 16.55
CA GLY A 70 -10.25 17.21 16.40
C GLY A 70 -11.08 16.22 15.57
N TYR A 71 -10.63 14.98 15.42
CA TYR A 71 -11.36 13.90 14.74
C TYR A 71 -11.71 12.81 15.75
N ASP A 72 -12.99 12.59 15.97
CA ASP A 72 -13.52 11.52 16.84
C ASP A 72 -13.92 10.31 15.99
N VAL A 73 -13.01 9.34 15.86
CA VAL A 73 -13.24 8.12 15.10
C VAL A 73 -13.87 7.06 15.98
N GLN A 74 -15.12 6.69 15.64
CA GLN A 74 -15.91 5.76 16.45
C GLN A 74 -15.41 4.32 16.28
N ASN A 75 -15.14 3.90 15.06
CA ASN A 75 -14.70 2.56 14.74
C ASN A 75 -13.47 2.58 13.82
N ILE A 76 -12.50 1.70 14.05
CA ILE A 76 -11.39 1.45 13.13
C ILE A 76 -11.40 -0.04 12.79
N ASP A 77 -11.70 -0.34 11.52
CA ASP A 77 -11.73 -1.70 11.00
C ASP A 77 -10.39 -1.99 10.33
N MET A 78 -9.61 -2.90 10.92
CA MET A 78 -8.33 -3.33 10.37
C MET A 78 -8.46 -4.73 9.77
N THR A 79 -8.04 -4.90 8.53
CA THR A 79 -8.11 -6.15 7.80
C THR A 79 -6.78 -6.50 7.14
N VAL A 80 -6.48 -7.78 7.01
CA VAL A 80 -5.37 -8.29 6.21
C VAL A 80 -5.92 -8.82 4.91
N GLY A 81 -5.44 -8.30 3.79
CA GLY A 81 -5.87 -8.75 2.45
C GLY A 81 -5.42 -10.19 2.16
N THR A 82 -6.13 -10.86 1.28
CA THR A 82 -5.78 -12.22 0.83
C THR A 82 -4.61 -12.24 -0.15
N SER A 83 -4.31 -11.10 -0.76
CA SER A 83 -3.15 -10.87 -1.64
C SER A 83 -2.77 -9.39 -1.63
N TYR A 84 -1.59 -9.08 -2.14
CA TYR A 84 -1.15 -7.68 -2.33
C TYR A 84 -2.09 -6.91 -3.26
N THR A 85 -2.51 -7.55 -4.36
CA THR A 85 -3.44 -6.94 -5.33
C THR A 85 -4.81 -6.67 -4.71
N ALA A 86 -5.33 -7.58 -3.87
CA ALA A 86 -6.63 -7.41 -3.23
C ALA A 86 -6.71 -6.15 -2.36
N VAL A 87 -5.60 -5.73 -1.75
CA VAL A 87 -5.56 -4.47 -0.97
C VAL A 87 -5.59 -3.25 -1.90
N GLY A 88 -4.88 -3.29 -3.03
CA GLY A 88 -4.97 -2.24 -4.05
C GLY A 88 -6.39 -2.11 -4.62
N GLU A 89 -7.03 -3.24 -4.94
CA GLU A 89 -8.43 -3.29 -5.40
C GLU A 89 -9.40 -2.74 -4.34
N ALA A 90 -9.15 -3.02 -3.06
CA ALA A 90 -9.98 -2.49 -1.97
C ALA A 90 -9.87 -0.96 -1.83
N LEU A 91 -8.69 -0.39 -2.05
CA LEU A 91 -8.48 1.07 -2.12
C LEU A 91 -9.19 1.67 -3.33
N SER A 92 -8.97 1.12 -4.52
CA SER A 92 -9.60 1.56 -5.76
C SER A 92 -11.12 1.52 -5.69
N ALA A 93 -11.69 0.48 -5.08
CA ALA A 93 -13.13 0.32 -4.89
C ALA A 93 -13.72 1.17 -3.74
N GLY A 94 -12.89 1.86 -2.93
CA GLY A 94 -13.33 2.60 -1.74
C GLY A 94 -13.84 1.69 -0.61
N SER A 95 -13.51 0.41 -0.62
CA SER A 95 -13.82 -0.52 0.47
C SER A 95 -12.76 -0.50 1.59
N ALA A 96 -11.60 0.09 1.33
CA ALA A 96 -10.61 0.50 2.31
C ALA A 96 -10.30 2.00 2.14
N ASP A 97 -10.13 2.72 3.24
CA ASP A 97 -9.80 4.14 3.26
C ASP A 97 -8.28 4.34 3.26
N ILE A 98 -7.55 3.45 3.93
CA ILE A 98 -6.09 3.45 4.03
C ILE A 98 -5.57 2.05 3.73
N GLY A 99 -4.51 1.94 2.94
CA GLY A 99 -3.85 0.68 2.61
C GLY A 99 -2.36 0.72 2.87
N PHE A 100 -1.83 -0.33 3.51
CA PHE A 100 -0.40 -0.59 3.60
C PHE A 100 -0.02 -1.53 2.46
N ILE A 101 0.48 -0.95 1.37
CA ILE A 101 0.81 -1.66 0.13
C ILE A 101 2.28 -1.49 -0.24
N SER A 102 2.79 -2.38 -1.08
CA SER A 102 4.15 -2.25 -1.63
C SER A 102 4.20 -1.17 -2.72
N GLY A 103 5.38 -0.60 -2.97
CA GLY A 103 5.58 0.36 -4.05
C GLY A 103 5.21 -0.21 -5.42
N GLY A 104 5.46 -1.52 -5.66
CA GLY A 104 5.06 -2.18 -6.90
C GLY A 104 3.55 -2.23 -7.09
N ASN A 105 2.80 -2.52 -6.02
CA ASN A 105 1.33 -2.46 -6.07
C ASN A 105 0.81 -1.04 -6.23
N TYR A 106 1.42 -0.06 -5.55
CA TYR A 106 1.03 1.33 -5.72
C TYR A 106 1.07 1.77 -7.20
N VAL A 107 2.10 1.37 -7.94
CA VAL A 107 2.20 1.70 -9.38
C VAL A 107 0.99 1.20 -10.18
N LEU A 108 0.40 0.05 -9.80
CA LEU A 108 -0.77 -0.50 -10.49
C LEU A 108 -2.08 0.24 -10.16
N PHE A 109 -2.15 0.94 -9.02
CA PHE A 109 -3.34 1.62 -8.51
C PHE A 109 -3.12 3.12 -8.29
N SER A 110 -2.06 3.68 -8.90
CA SER A 110 -1.68 5.09 -8.71
C SER A 110 -2.70 6.10 -9.22
N ASP A 111 -3.61 5.67 -10.10
CA ASP A 111 -4.71 6.53 -10.58
C ASP A 111 -5.87 6.63 -9.56
N ASP A 112 -5.94 5.72 -8.60
CA ASP A 112 -7.06 5.59 -7.67
C ASP A 112 -6.70 5.95 -6.23
N CYS A 113 -5.41 6.07 -5.90
CA CYS A 113 -4.96 6.36 -4.55
C CYS A 113 -3.69 7.21 -4.50
N ASP A 114 -3.54 7.97 -3.42
CA ASP A 114 -2.40 8.85 -3.16
C ASP A 114 -1.50 8.28 -2.05
N VAL A 115 -0.19 8.54 -2.16
CA VAL A 115 0.77 8.19 -1.11
C VAL A 115 0.65 9.16 0.06
N LEU A 116 0.29 8.68 1.24
CA LEU A 116 0.26 9.47 2.47
C LEU A 116 1.60 9.44 3.22
N LEU A 117 2.18 8.27 3.35
CA LEU A 117 3.41 8.02 4.11
C LEU A 117 4.22 6.92 3.43
N THR A 118 5.53 6.95 3.64
CA THR A 118 6.43 5.88 3.24
C THR A 118 7.12 5.31 4.48
N ALA A 119 7.08 3.99 4.64
CA ALA A 119 7.78 3.33 5.73
C ALA A 119 9.30 3.43 5.55
N LEU A 120 9.97 3.89 6.58
CA LEU A 120 11.42 3.84 6.68
C LEU A 120 11.85 2.56 7.39
N ARG A 121 12.95 1.97 6.95
CA ARG A 121 13.60 0.84 7.61
C ARG A 121 15.10 1.07 7.66
N TYR A 122 15.78 0.38 8.55
CA TYR A 122 17.23 0.38 8.54
C TYR A 122 17.75 -0.14 7.20
N GLY A 123 18.86 0.46 6.79
CA GLY A 123 19.38 0.41 5.45
C GLY A 123 19.66 -0.96 4.87
N ILE A 124 20.16 -0.93 3.67
CA ILE A 124 20.59 -2.12 2.94
C ILE A 124 21.90 -2.64 3.53
N ASN A 125 22.02 -3.97 3.63
CA ASN A 125 23.22 -4.62 4.17
C ASN A 125 24.49 -4.23 3.44
N LYS A 126 24.41 -3.97 2.15
CA LYS A 126 25.53 -3.62 1.32
C LYS A 126 25.11 -2.56 0.31
N ASP A 127 25.77 -1.41 0.34
CA ASP A 127 25.51 -0.31 -0.59
C ASP A 127 26.48 -0.38 -1.78
N SER A 128 26.29 -1.38 -2.64
CA SER A 128 27.02 -1.55 -3.87
C SER A 128 26.09 -1.92 -5.01
N ASP A 129 26.32 -1.33 -6.20
CA ASP A 129 25.64 -1.70 -7.43
C ASP A 129 26.39 -2.80 -8.21
N ASN A 130 27.60 -3.16 -7.76
CA ASN A 130 28.36 -4.24 -8.38
C ASN A 130 27.97 -5.60 -7.75
N PRO A 131 27.39 -6.53 -8.53
CA PRO A 131 26.97 -7.84 -8.01
C PRO A 131 28.09 -8.67 -7.39
N ALA A 132 29.34 -8.51 -7.84
CA ALA A 132 30.49 -9.24 -7.29
C ALA A 132 30.72 -8.93 -5.81
N ASP A 133 30.42 -7.71 -5.37
CA ASP A 133 30.60 -7.28 -3.97
C ASP A 133 29.64 -8.00 -3.00
N TRP A 134 28.58 -8.61 -3.51
CA TRP A 134 27.61 -9.38 -2.73
C TRP A 134 28.05 -10.83 -2.47
N ASN A 135 29.14 -11.28 -3.09
CA ASN A 135 29.63 -12.65 -3.02
C ASN A 135 30.88 -12.83 -2.13
N ASP A 136 31.25 -11.83 -1.36
CA ASP A 136 32.41 -11.86 -0.50
C ASP A 136 32.18 -12.61 0.85
N GLY A 137 30.94 -13.06 1.09
CA GLY A 137 30.58 -13.81 2.30
C GLY A 137 30.43 -12.93 3.55
N THR A 138 30.53 -11.61 3.41
CA THR A 138 30.32 -10.68 4.53
C THR A 138 28.88 -10.15 4.54
N ILE A 139 28.35 -9.97 5.74
CA ILE A 139 27.07 -9.29 5.97
C ILE A 139 27.40 -8.05 6.80
N GLU A 140 27.12 -6.88 6.22
CA GLU A 140 27.24 -5.61 6.92
C GLU A 140 25.85 -5.17 7.37
N GLU A 141 25.65 -5.01 8.68
CA GLU A 141 24.41 -4.44 9.20
C GLU A 141 24.55 -2.92 9.28
N ASN A 142 23.86 -2.21 8.38
CA ASN A 142 23.74 -0.77 8.50
C ASN A 142 22.48 -0.43 9.30
N THR A 143 22.67 -0.06 10.57
CA THR A 143 21.60 0.35 11.49
C THR A 143 21.53 1.86 11.68
N GLN A 144 22.33 2.63 10.94
CA GLN A 144 22.43 4.09 11.10
C GLN A 144 21.58 4.83 10.07
N ASP A 145 21.56 4.34 8.82
CA ASP A 145 20.86 4.99 7.74
C ASP A 145 19.52 4.30 7.46
N MET A 146 18.45 5.09 7.47
CA MET A 146 17.11 4.60 7.13
C MET A 146 16.83 4.81 5.65
N THR A 147 16.22 3.81 5.01
CA THR A 147 15.85 3.84 3.59
C THR A 147 14.36 3.59 3.39
N THR A 148 13.83 4.04 2.25
CA THR A 148 12.45 3.79 1.80
C THR A 148 12.35 2.63 0.81
N TYR A 149 13.45 1.96 0.50
CA TYR A 149 13.53 0.88 -0.50
C TYR A 149 14.35 -0.30 0.03
N TYR A 150 14.25 -1.40 -0.66
CA TYR A 150 15.15 -2.57 -0.56
C TYR A 150 15.47 -3.07 -1.96
N ARG A 151 16.55 -3.84 -2.08
CA ARG A 151 17.01 -4.36 -3.37
C ARG A 151 16.46 -5.76 -3.60
N SER A 152 16.04 -6.03 -4.83
CA SER A 152 15.82 -7.40 -5.31
C SER A 152 17.15 -8.05 -5.66
N ILE A 153 17.26 -9.35 -5.43
CA ILE A 153 18.46 -10.13 -5.70
C ILE A 153 18.11 -11.24 -6.69
N ILE A 154 18.96 -11.41 -7.70
CA ILE A 154 18.95 -12.57 -8.57
C ILE A 154 20.08 -13.49 -8.10
N LEU A 155 19.74 -14.73 -7.74
CA LEU A 155 20.70 -15.71 -7.21
C LEU A 155 21.02 -16.75 -8.26
N ALA A 156 22.32 -17.05 -8.42
CA ALA A 156 22.78 -18.16 -9.21
C ALA A 156 22.72 -19.47 -8.41
N GLY A 157 21.92 -20.42 -8.86
CA GLY A 157 21.81 -21.74 -8.23
C GLY A 157 23.03 -22.65 -8.52
N PRO A 158 23.05 -23.88 -7.94
CA PRO A 158 24.18 -24.81 -8.06
C PRO A 158 24.26 -25.51 -9.42
N SER A 159 23.34 -25.25 -10.36
CA SER A 159 23.40 -25.83 -11.70
C SER A 159 24.65 -25.40 -12.47
N ALA A 160 25.07 -26.20 -13.46
CA ALA A 160 26.25 -25.87 -14.29
C ALA A 160 26.11 -24.47 -14.92
N LYS A 161 24.90 -24.13 -15.43
CA LYS A 161 24.63 -22.79 -16.01
C LYS A 161 24.64 -21.71 -14.95
N GLY A 162 24.06 -21.95 -13.78
CA GLY A 162 24.10 -20.98 -12.67
C GLY A 162 25.55 -20.68 -12.24
N GLN A 163 26.39 -21.70 -12.15
CA GLN A 163 27.81 -21.53 -11.77
C GLN A 163 28.64 -20.86 -12.88
N GLU A 164 28.28 -21.06 -14.16
CA GLU A 164 28.87 -20.33 -15.29
C GLU A 164 28.56 -18.82 -15.18
N LEU A 165 27.29 -18.47 -14.96
CA LEU A 165 26.87 -17.08 -14.79
C LEU A 165 27.54 -16.43 -13.58
N LEU A 166 27.62 -17.14 -12.44
CA LEU A 166 28.29 -16.66 -11.25
C LEU A 166 29.78 -16.34 -11.49
N LYS A 167 30.47 -17.19 -12.27
CA LYS A 167 31.88 -16.94 -12.64
C LYS A 167 32.04 -15.65 -13.44
N LYS A 168 31.15 -15.40 -14.41
CA LYS A 168 31.14 -14.16 -15.18
C LYS A 168 30.96 -12.94 -14.29
N VAL A 169 29.94 -12.98 -13.41
CA VAL A 169 29.67 -11.88 -12.46
C VAL A 169 30.87 -11.61 -11.56
N ASN A 170 31.48 -12.64 -10.99
CA ASN A 170 32.65 -12.49 -10.11
C ASN A 170 33.90 -12.02 -10.86
N ALA A 171 33.99 -12.25 -12.17
CA ALA A 171 35.03 -11.71 -13.03
C ALA A 171 34.76 -10.25 -13.47
N GLY A 172 33.62 -9.67 -13.12
CA GLY A 172 33.22 -8.35 -13.56
C GLY A 172 32.78 -8.30 -15.03
N GLU A 173 32.43 -9.45 -15.60
CA GLU A 173 31.89 -9.54 -16.95
C GLU A 173 30.40 -9.22 -16.98
N GLU A 174 29.95 -8.48 -18.00
CA GLU A 174 28.51 -8.23 -18.20
C GLU A 174 27.80 -9.51 -18.64
N LEU A 175 26.63 -9.76 -18.06
CA LEU A 175 25.74 -10.81 -18.52
C LEU A 175 24.96 -10.32 -19.74
N THR A 176 24.97 -11.11 -20.79
CA THR A 176 24.20 -10.85 -22.02
C THR A 176 22.79 -11.43 -21.92
N TRP A 177 21.88 -10.97 -22.76
CA TRP A 177 20.56 -11.57 -22.88
C TRP A 177 20.61 -13.05 -23.28
N ASP A 178 21.59 -13.47 -24.08
CA ASP A 178 21.80 -14.87 -24.45
C ASP A 178 22.22 -15.71 -23.24
N ASP A 179 23.05 -15.17 -22.37
CA ASP A 179 23.40 -15.80 -21.10
C ASP A 179 22.15 -16.06 -20.25
N LEU A 180 21.30 -15.05 -20.11
CA LEU A 180 20.10 -15.10 -19.28
C LEU A 180 19.03 -16.00 -19.92
N ASN A 181 18.79 -15.89 -21.22
CA ASN A 181 17.79 -16.68 -21.94
C ASN A 181 18.12 -18.18 -21.98
N SER A 182 19.40 -18.53 -21.86
CA SER A 182 19.84 -19.94 -21.81
C SER A 182 19.75 -20.55 -20.41
N ALA A 183 19.35 -19.78 -19.39
CA ALA A 183 19.18 -20.26 -18.03
C ALA A 183 17.74 -20.71 -17.74
N THR A 184 17.59 -21.61 -16.79
CA THR A 184 16.28 -21.95 -16.19
C THR A 184 16.05 -21.06 -14.98
N TRP A 185 14.90 -20.40 -14.94
CA TRP A 185 14.54 -19.43 -13.91
C TRP A 185 13.55 -20.00 -12.92
N ALA A 186 13.82 -19.78 -11.64
CA ALA A 186 12.82 -19.89 -10.58
C ALA A 186 12.46 -18.46 -10.16
N VAL A 187 11.20 -18.11 -10.27
CA VAL A 187 10.69 -16.80 -9.90
C VAL A 187 9.72 -16.92 -8.73
N LEU A 188 9.76 -15.95 -7.82
CA LEU A 188 8.71 -15.83 -6.81
C LEU A 188 7.40 -15.51 -7.51
N ALA A 189 6.31 -16.04 -6.99
CA ALA A 189 4.98 -15.63 -7.45
C ALA A 189 4.84 -14.11 -7.28
N PRO A 190 4.10 -13.43 -8.16
CA PRO A 190 3.80 -12.02 -7.98
C PRO A 190 3.12 -11.82 -6.61
N THR A 191 3.74 -11.01 -5.77
CA THR A 191 3.23 -10.65 -4.44
C THR A 191 2.56 -9.30 -4.48
#